data_7d2b7237c738dc999a785f478aa63c3a
#
_entry.id   7d2b7237c738dc999a785f478aa63c3a
#
_cell.length_a   1.000
_cell.length_b   1.000
_cell.length_c   1.000
_cell.angle_alpha   90.00
_cell.angle_beta   90.00
_cell.angle_gamma   90.00
#
_symmetry.space_group_name_H-M   'P 1'
#
loop_
_entity.id
_entity.type
_entity.pdbx_description
1 polymer ?
#
loop_
_entity_poly.entity_id
_entity_poly.type
_entity_poly.pdbx_seq_one_letter_code
_entity_poly.pdbx_strand_id
1 'polypeptide(L)'
;LALAQRVHDEYVRDGEEQSAKIIAEANAQRESIIADAQKQKDSVLNQLEQERELLENKINGLRTFESEYRTNLRTHLESLLNEVGNNEN
;
A
#
# COMPACT_ATOMS: atom_id res chain seq x y z
N LEU A 1 -52.28 32.72 23.90
CA LEU A 1 -50.93 33.27 23.92
C LEU A 1 -49.95 32.29 24.60
N ALA A 2 -50.25 31.79 25.80
CA ALA A 2 -49.39 30.88 26.52
C ALA A 2 -49.21 29.52 25.81
N LEU A 3 -50.26 28.99 25.21
CA LEU A 3 -50.21 27.73 24.47
C LEU A 3 -49.43 27.89 23.17
N ALA A 4 -49.65 28.96 22.44
CA ALA A 4 -48.93 29.24 21.21
C ALA A 4 -47.42 29.42 21.48
N GLN A 5 -47.07 30.11 22.57
CA GLN A 5 -45.68 30.28 22.97
C GLN A 5 -45.04 28.95 23.35
N ARG A 6 -45.75 28.10 24.07
CA ARG A 6 -45.28 26.77 24.49
C ARG A 6 -45.02 25.87 23.27
N VAL A 7 -45.94 25.84 22.33
CA VAL A 7 -45.80 25.06 21.10
C VAL A 7 -44.62 25.55 20.28
N HIS A 8 -44.44 26.87 20.18
CA HIS A 8 -43.30 27.46 19.51
C HIS A 8 -41.97 27.07 20.18
N ASP A 9 -41.91 27.16 21.50
CA ASP A 9 -40.69 26.80 22.24
C ASP A 9 -40.36 25.32 22.13
N GLU A 10 -41.36 24.46 22.17
CA GLU A 10 -41.17 23.04 21.93
C GLU A 10 -40.66 22.73 20.53
N TYR A 11 -41.21 23.38 19.53
CA TYR A 11 -40.81 23.23 18.14
C TYR A 11 -39.35 23.66 17.93
N VAL A 12 -38.97 24.81 18.52
CA VAL A 12 -37.57 25.28 18.45
C VAL A 12 -36.62 24.33 19.15
N ARG A 13 -36.99 23.86 20.33
CA ARG A 13 -36.18 22.92 21.10
C ARG A 13 -35.99 21.60 20.32
N ASP A 14 -37.04 21.02 19.79
CA ASP A 14 -37.00 19.80 19.01
C ASP A 14 -36.13 19.97 17.75
N GLY A 15 -36.25 21.13 17.10
CA GLY A 15 -35.42 21.48 15.96
C GLY A 15 -33.92 21.56 16.32
N GLU A 16 -33.60 22.16 17.45
CA GLU A 16 -32.23 22.28 17.94
C GLU A 16 -31.66 20.90 18.33
N GLU A 17 -32.44 20.08 19.02
CA GLU A 17 -32.06 18.74 19.38
C GLU A 17 -31.81 17.88 18.13
N GLN A 18 -32.69 17.96 17.15
CA GLN A 18 -32.53 17.21 15.89
C GLN A 18 -31.32 17.68 15.10
N SER A 19 -31.10 18.98 15.05
CA SER A 19 -29.93 19.56 14.40
C SER A 19 -28.64 19.09 15.08
N ALA A 20 -28.59 19.15 16.41
CA ALA A 20 -27.43 18.68 17.17
C ALA A 20 -27.16 17.20 16.93
N LYS A 21 -28.21 16.38 16.87
CA LYS A 21 -28.10 14.94 16.59
C LYS A 21 -27.54 14.69 15.19
N ILE A 22 -28.05 15.39 14.20
CA ILE A 22 -27.57 15.28 12.79
C ILE A 22 -26.09 15.66 12.71
N ILE A 23 -25.69 16.73 13.37
CA ILE A 23 -24.29 17.17 13.39
C ILE A 23 -23.40 16.14 14.06
N ALA A 24 -23.86 15.59 15.21
CA ALA A 24 -23.10 14.56 15.93
C ALA A 24 -22.94 13.30 15.09
N GLU A 25 -23.98 12.85 14.41
CA GLU A 25 -23.95 11.70 13.52
C GLU A 25 -23.02 11.95 12.32
N ALA A 26 -23.09 13.14 11.73
CA ALA A 26 -22.22 13.51 10.62
C ALA A 26 -20.74 13.55 11.04
N ASN A 27 -20.45 14.08 12.22
CA ASN A 27 -19.09 14.10 12.75
C ASN A 27 -18.58 12.68 13.06
N ALA A 28 -19.42 11.81 13.62
CA ALA A 28 -19.07 10.43 13.87
C ALA A 28 -18.79 9.68 12.56
N GLN A 29 -19.59 9.92 11.53
CA GLN A 29 -19.38 9.35 10.21
C GLN A 29 -18.06 9.84 9.58
N ARG A 30 -17.78 11.13 9.73
CA ARG A 30 -16.54 11.72 9.23
C ARG A 30 -15.32 11.06 9.89
N GLU A 31 -15.35 10.91 11.20
CA GLU A 31 -14.25 10.28 11.94
C GLU A 31 -14.05 8.82 11.51
N SER A 32 -15.16 8.10 11.32
CA SER A 32 -15.11 6.72 10.85
C SER A 32 -14.51 6.61 9.44
N ILE A 33 -14.91 7.50 8.54
CA ILE A 33 -14.39 7.52 7.15
C ILE A 33 -12.89 7.83 7.17
N ILE A 34 -12.45 8.78 7.96
CA ILE A 34 -11.03 9.14 8.08
C ILE A 34 -10.22 7.98 8.67
N ALA A 35 -10.74 7.33 9.71
CA ALA A 35 -10.08 6.20 10.35
C ALA A 35 -9.94 5.02 9.37
N ASP A 36 -11.00 4.72 8.62
CA ASP A 36 -10.99 3.65 7.62
C ASP A 36 -10.02 3.97 6.49
N ALA A 37 -10.01 5.21 6.01
CA ALA A 37 -9.09 5.65 4.97
C ALA A 37 -7.63 5.54 5.42
N GLN A 38 -7.33 5.91 6.64
CA GLN A 38 -5.99 5.80 7.22
C GLN A 38 -5.55 4.35 7.36
N LYS A 39 -6.45 3.48 7.83
CA LYS A 39 -6.22 2.06 7.95
C LYS A 39 -5.96 1.41 6.59
N GLN A 40 -6.73 1.79 5.58
CA GLN A 40 -6.54 1.32 4.21
C GLN A 40 -5.22 1.80 3.63
N LYS A 41 -4.85 3.06 3.86
CA LYS A 41 -3.57 3.62 3.46
C LYS A 41 -2.41 2.82 4.06
N ASP A 42 -2.44 2.55 5.37
CA ASP A 42 -1.39 1.80 6.06
C ASP A 42 -1.28 0.38 5.50
N SER A 43 -2.42 -0.26 5.23
CA SER A 43 -2.46 -1.59 4.62
C SER A 43 -1.82 -1.60 3.24
N VAL A 44 -2.13 -0.62 2.40
CA VAL A 44 -1.56 -0.49 1.06
C VAL A 44 -0.06 -0.23 1.12
N LEU A 45 0.39 0.64 2.02
CA LEU A 45 1.82 0.93 2.19
C LEU A 45 2.60 -0.30 2.64
N ASN A 46 2.04 -1.09 3.57
CA ASN A 46 2.67 -2.34 4.01
C ASN A 46 2.76 -3.36 2.87
N GLN A 47 1.71 -3.47 2.08
CA GLN A 47 1.68 -4.37 0.92
C GLN A 47 2.72 -3.96 -0.12
N LEU A 48 2.82 -2.66 -0.41
CA LEU A 48 3.83 -2.13 -1.34
C LEU A 48 5.25 -2.39 -0.84
N GLU A 49 5.50 -2.24 0.46
CA GLU A 49 6.80 -2.53 1.04
C GLU A 49 7.18 -4.00 0.90
N GLN A 50 6.23 -4.91 1.13
CA GLN A 50 6.44 -6.36 0.93
C GLN A 50 6.73 -6.69 -0.53
N GLU A 51 6.00 -6.09 -1.45
CA GLU A 51 6.22 -6.27 -2.89
C GLU A 51 7.58 -5.74 -3.31
N ARG A 52 7.99 -4.59 -2.76
CA ARG A 52 9.31 -4.01 -3.03
C ARG A 52 10.42 -4.95 -2.58
N GLU A 53 10.34 -5.48 -1.37
CA GLU A 53 11.33 -6.43 -0.84
C GLU A 53 11.40 -7.69 -1.70
N LEU A 54 10.24 -8.21 -2.10
CA LEU A 54 10.17 -9.39 -2.97
C LEU A 54 10.86 -9.14 -4.31
N LEU A 55 10.60 -7.98 -4.91
CA LEU A 55 11.22 -7.58 -6.18
C LEU A 55 12.73 -7.38 -6.03
N GLU A 56 13.18 -6.74 -4.96
CA GLU A 56 14.61 -6.58 -4.68
C GLU A 56 15.31 -7.92 -4.55
N ASN A 57 14.71 -8.89 -3.85
CA ASN A 57 15.25 -10.22 -3.72
C ASN A 57 15.31 -10.94 -5.07
N LYS A 58 14.28 -10.79 -5.91
CA LYS A 58 14.28 -11.34 -7.26
C LYS A 58 15.37 -10.74 -8.13
N ILE A 59 15.54 -9.43 -8.08
CA ILE A 59 16.59 -8.72 -8.83
C ILE A 59 17.97 -9.20 -8.38
N ASN A 60 18.20 -9.32 -7.08
CA ASN A 60 19.47 -9.81 -6.55
C ASN A 60 19.74 -11.26 -6.98
N GLY A 61 18.72 -12.10 -6.95
CA GLY A 61 18.80 -13.47 -7.43
C GLY A 61 19.15 -13.57 -8.92
N LEU A 62 18.52 -12.71 -9.74
CA LEU A 62 18.80 -12.65 -11.17
C LEU A 62 20.21 -12.12 -11.45
N ARG A 63 20.69 -11.16 -10.70
CA ARG A 63 22.07 -10.65 -10.83
C ARG A 63 23.10 -11.73 -10.48
N THR A 64 22.85 -12.49 -9.42
CA THR A 64 23.71 -13.61 -9.03
C THR A 64 23.72 -14.69 -10.11
N PHE A 65 22.54 -15.06 -10.60
CA PHE A 65 22.41 -16.04 -11.69
C PHE A 65 23.15 -15.58 -12.94
N GLU A 66 22.97 -14.32 -13.35
CA GLU A 66 23.63 -13.75 -14.52
C GLU A 66 25.15 -13.74 -14.37
N SER A 67 25.65 -13.38 -13.20
CA SER A 67 27.08 -13.37 -12.91
C SER A 67 27.68 -14.78 -12.96
N GLU A 68 27.01 -15.76 -12.38
CA GLU A 68 27.44 -17.16 -12.40
C GLU A 68 27.41 -17.73 -13.83
N TYR A 69 26.35 -17.43 -14.56
CA TYR A 69 26.21 -17.83 -15.96
C TYR A 69 27.35 -17.28 -16.81
N ARG A 70 27.66 -15.99 -16.65
CA ARG A 70 28.75 -15.34 -17.37
C ARG A 70 30.10 -15.96 -17.04
N THR A 71 30.35 -16.25 -15.77
CA THR A 71 31.60 -16.88 -15.32
C THR A 71 31.71 -18.27 -15.89
N ASN A 72 30.66 -19.08 -15.83
CA ASN A 72 30.66 -20.45 -16.38
C ASN A 72 30.85 -20.42 -17.88
N LEU A 73 30.23 -19.52 -18.60
CA LEU A 73 30.40 -19.39 -20.04
C LEU A 73 31.83 -19.02 -20.41
N ARG A 74 32.41 -18.04 -19.67
CA ARG A 74 33.80 -17.63 -19.89
C ARG A 74 34.76 -18.80 -19.68
N THR A 75 34.60 -19.58 -18.60
CA THR A 75 35.40 -20.73 -18.29
C THR A 75 35.29 -21.79 -19.41
N HIS A 76 34.08 -22.03 -19.91
CA HIS A 76 33.84 -22.98 -21.00
C HIS A 76 34.53 -22.52 -22.30
N LEU A 77 34.42 -21.24 -22.63
CA LEU A 77 35.06 -20.67 -23.81
C LEU A 77 36.59 -20.73 -23.72
N GLU A 78 37.15 -20.42 -22.56
CA GLU A 78 38.61 -20.56 -22.33
C GLU A 78 39.07 -21.98 -22.48
N SER A 79 38.31 -22.96 -21.99
CA SER A 79 38.61 -24.38 -22.14
C SER A 79 38.59 -24.80 -23.62
N LEU A 80 37.61 -24.32 -24.38
CA LEU A 80 37.53 -24.60 -25.82
C LEU A 80 38.70 -23.98 -26.59
N LEU A 81 39.10 -22.75 -26.23
CA LEU A 81 40.24 -22.09 -26.84
C LEU A 81 41.56 -22.83 -26.55
N ASN A 82 41.73 -23.35 -25.34
CA ASN A 82 42.89 -24.14 -24.99
C ASN A 82 42.95 -25.46 -25.75
N GLU A 83 41.80 -26.12 -25.96
CA GLU A 83 41.75 -27.33 -26.79
C GLU A 83 42.15 -27.06 -28.23
N VAL A 84 41.67 -25.98 -28.81
CA VAL A 84 42.05 -25.58 -30.18
C VAL A 84 43.53 -25.27 -30.27
N GLY A 85 44.08 -24.54 -29.29
CA GLY A 85 45.49 -24.20 -29.22
C GLY A 85 46.36 -25.45 -29.08
N ASN A 86 45.97 -26.42 -28.27
CA ASN A 86 46.70 -27.68 -28.11
C ASN A 86 46.64 -28.55 -29.36
N ASN A 87 45.52 -28.52 -30.10
CA ASN A 87 45.39 -29.32 -31.33
C ASN A 87 46.17 -28.71 -32.49
N GLU A 88 46.49 -27.44 -32.47
CA GLU A 88 47.31 -26.78 -33.49
C GLU A 88 48.81 -27.06 -33.31
N ASN A 89 49.21 -27.42 -32.10
CA ASN A 89 50.60 -27.75 -31.78
C ASN A 89 50.87 -29.24 -31.97
#